data_556adaa988d666531f55adc6bdfec3b9
#
_entry.id   556adaa988d666531f55adc6bdfec3b9
#
_cell.length_a   1.000
_cell.length_b   1.000
_cell.length_c   1.000
_cell.angle_alpha   90.00
_cell.angle_beta   90.00
_cell.angle_gamma   90.00
#
_symmetry.space_group_name_H-M   'P 1'
#
loop_
_entity.id
_entity.type
_entity.pdbx_description
1 polymer ?
#
loop_
_entity_poly.entity_id
_entity_poly.type
_entity_poly.pdbx_seq_one_letter_code
_entity_poly.pdbx_strand_id
1 'polypeptide(L)'
;MHEESLKSYSQKDLKNLLERGVHIPNLNLVHITRDVQLENIAPGSTIYPFVRITGSKTQIHSGARIGARGPVILENSFIGENAVIGDLGQVTLIDTVIGSKSVLGAGVAEQAVFLGKESMVNDFTTGYGFRVRKGSLYEEDASSAQHTDTKMTILFPWTTLGSDINFCDALLSGGTGPELGSFSEVGSGTIHFNYSIRGDKATASLFGDVLKGVFLDQERLFIGGNNSLLGPVKADFGAMTAAGARIKGKLPKGLNYGHSLPKGTVDYDARIFSGVSGIVKNQVNVLAELTALANWYKQVRINCAAQTPEQKFLYESGLRMVELNYQERLGQLGRYVDFLENSVRLRESMHCLLYTSPSPRDS
;
A
#
# COMPACT_ATOMS: atom_id res chain seq x y z
N MET A 1 3.92 32.42 -9.58
CA MET A 1 3.56 31.22 -10.40
C MET A 1 2.41 30.39 -9.81
N HIS A 2 2.08 30.46 -8.50
CA HIS A 2 1.01 29.64 -7.90
C HIS A 2 -0.42 30.11 -8.18
N GLU A 3 -0.67 31.40 -8.39
CA GLU A 3 -2.06 31.88 -8.58
C GLU A 3 -2.61 31.69 -9.99
N GLU A 4 -1.78 31.65 -11.03
CA GLU A 4 -2.24 31.41 -12.41
C GLU A 4 -2.55 29.94 -12.69
N SER A 5 -1.83 29.01 -12.05
CA SER A 5 -2.06 27.56 -12.18
C SER A 5 -3.39 27.11 -11.58
N LEU A 6 -3.96 27.88 -10.65
CA LEU A 6 -5.25 27.61 -10.02
C LEU A 6 -6.45 28.12 -10.85
N LYS A 7 -6.21 28.89 -11.92
CA LYS A 7 -7.29 29.36 -12.79
C LYS A 7 -7.81 28.20 -13.64
N SER A 8 -9.11 28.10 -13.72
CA SER A 8 -9.79 27.08 -14.53
C SER A 8 -9.76 27.46 -16.02
N TYR A 9 -9.84 26.44 -16.85
CA TYR A 9 -10.21 26.61 -18.23
C TYR A 9 -11.62 27.21 -18.37
N SER A 10 -11.82 28.05 -19.39
CA SER A 10 -13.15 28.55 -19.71
C SER A 10 -13.99 27.45 -20.37
N GLN A 11 -15.30 27.63 -20.36
CA GLN A 11 -16.21 26.72 -21.09
C GLN A 11 -15.88 26.61 -22.58
N LYS A 12 -15.36 27.71 -23.18
CA LYS A 12 -14.93 27.71 -24.57
C LYS A 12 -13.75 26.75 -24.79
N ASP A 13 -12.79 26.77 -23.87
CA ASP A 13 -11.63 25.86 -23.94
C ASP A 13 -12.08 24.40 -23.74
N LEU A 14 -13.00 24.15 -22.80
CA LEU A 14 -13.52 22.80 -22.53
C LEU A 14 -14.39 22.23 -23.67
N LYS A 15 -14.99 23.09 -24.52
CA LYS A 15 -15.67 22.63 -25.75
C LYS A 15 -14.75 21.89 -26.69
N ASN A 16 -13.46 22.28 -26.75
CA ASN A 16 -12.48 21.56 -27.56
C ASN A 16 -12.32 20.10 -27.16
N LEU A 17 -12.52 19.76 -25.87
CA LEU A 17 -12.51 18.36 -25.41
C LEU A 17 -13.69 17.59 -26.00
N LEU A 18 -14.89 18.18 -26.05
CA LEU A 18 -16.06 17.56 -26.67
C LEU A 18 -15.83 17.28 -28.18
N GLU A 19 -15.24 18.25 -28.90
CA GLU A 19 -14.92 18.13 -30.32
C GLU A 19 -13.88 17.02 -30.57
N ARG A 20 -12.99 16.77 -29.59
CA ARG A 20 -12.02 15.67 -29.62
C ARG A 20 -12.60 14.32 -29.20
N GLY A 21 -13.89 14.24 -28.82
CA GLY A 21 -14.55 13.00 -28.45
C GLY A 21 -14.48 12.63 -26.97
N VAL A 22 -14.14 13.59 -26.09
CA VAL A 22 -14.31 13.42 -24.63
C VAL A 22 -15.77 13.69 -24.28
N HIS A 23 -16.40 12.82 -23.53
CA HIS A 23 -17.79 12.99 -23.10
C HIS A 23 -17.87 13.73 -21.77
N ILE A 24 -18.48 14.93 -21.77
CA ILE A 24 -18.71 15.74 -20.56
C ILE A 24 -20.20 16.14 -20.54
N PRO A 25 -21.06 15.43 -19.79
CA PRO A 25 -22.52 15.67 -19.79
C PRO A 25 -22.92 17.09 -19.40
N ASN A 26 -22.14 17.74 -18.54
CA ASN A 26 -22.37 19.13 -18.12
C ASN A 26 -21.06 19.87 -17.86
N LEU A 27 -20.65 20.68 -18.82
CA LEU A 27 -19.41 21.48 -18.76
C LEU A 27 -19.39 22.47 -17.58
N ASN A 28 -20.55 22.95 -17.10
CA ASN A 28 -20.63 23.93 -16.04
C ASN A 28 -20.26 23.34 -14.66
N LEU A 29 -20.29 22.01 -14.53
CA LEU A 29 -20.09 21.30 -13.28
C LEU A 29 -18.74 20.54 -13.26
N VAL A 30 -17.88 20.74 -14.26
CA VAL A 30 -16.54 20.17 -14.32
C VAL A 30 -15.51 21.29 -14.19
N HIS A 31 -14.52 21.07 -13.35
CA HIS A 31 -13.46 22.03 -13.09
C HIS A 31 -12.10 21.45 -13.49
N ILE A 32 -11.46 22.03 -14.50
CA ILE A 32 -10.11 21.66 -14.94
C ILE A 32 -9.23 22.88 -14.87
N THR A 33 -8.14 22.81 -14.13
CA THR A 33 -7.19 23.92 -13.98
C THR A 33 -6.22 24.03 -15.16
N ARG A 34 -5.67 25.21 -15.40
CA ARG A 34 -4.84 25.49 -16.59
C ARG A 34 -3.45 24.85 -16.57
N ASP A 35 -3.04 24.30 -15.45
CA ASP A 35 -1.83 23.48 -15.36
C ASP A 35 -2.00 22.07 -15.94
N VAL A 36 -3.25 21.61 -16.13
CA VAL A 36 -3.55 20.37 -16.84
C VAL A 36 -3.45 20.60 -18.35
N GLN A 37 -2.69 19.76 -19.02
CA GLN A 37 -2.65 19.76 -20.49
C GLN A 37 -3.89 19.02 -21.03
N LEU A 38 -4.77 19.73 -21.73
CA LEU A 38 -6.01 19.15 -22.27
C LEU A 38 -5.75 17.97 -23.22
N GLU A 39 -4.59 17.97 -23.89
CA GLU A 39 -4.12 16.90 -24.78
C GLU A 39 -3.94 15.57 -24.04
N ASN A 40 -3.66 15.61 -22.74
CA ASN A 40 -3.52 14.44 -21.89
C ASN A 40 -4.87 13.81 -21.47
N ILE A 41 -5.99 14.40 -21.88
CA ILE A 41 -7.33 13.82 -21.70
C ILE A 41 -7.74 13.18 -23.03
N ALA A 42 -7.71 11.86 -23.07
CA ALA A 42 -7.91 11.10 -24.31
C ALA A 42 -9.38 11.07 -24.76
N PRO A 43 -9.63 11.02 -26.09
CA PRO A 43 -10.94 10.72 -26.64
C PRO A 43 -11.56 9.46 -26.07
N GLY A 44 -12.89 9.41 -25.99
CA GLY A 44 -13.62 8.26 -25.44
C GLY A 44 -13.70 8.22 -23.91
N SER A 45 -12.96 9.08 -23.21
CA SER A 45 -13.13 9.23 -21.75
C SER A 45 -14.43 9.97 -21.41
N THR A 46 -14.99 9.68 -20.21
CA THR A 46 -16.21 10.34 -19.69
C THR A 46 -15.90 11.02 -18.36
N ILE A 47 -16.17 12.32 -18.26
CA ILE A 47 -16.00 13.13 -17.07
C ILE A 47 -17.37 13.62 -16.61
N TYR A 48 -17.86 13.07 -15.52
CA TYR A 48 -19.17 13.40 -14.97
C TYR A 48 -19.17 14.71 -14.16
N PRO A 49 -20.35 15.25 -13.80
CA PRO A 49 -20.47 16.45 -12.97
C PRO A 49 -19.74 16.33 -11.63
N PHE A 50 -19.27 17.47 -11.11
CA PHE A 50 -18.53 17.62 -9.85
C PHE A 50 -17.14 16.97 -9.83
N VAL A 51 -16.56 16.73 -11.00
CA VAL A 51 -15.16 16.32 -11.13
C VAL A 51 -14.26 17.55 -11.17
N ARG A 52 -13.21 17.53 -10.35
CA ARG A 52 -12.12 18.50 -10.35
C ARG A 52 -10.81 17.83 -10.78
N ILE A 53 -10.16 18.39 -11.78
CA ILE A 53 -8.90 17.89 -12.35
C ILE A 53 -7.85 18.97 -12.24
N THR A 54 -6.73 18.67 -11.60
CA THR A 54 -5.61 19.57 -11.35
C THR A 54 -4.29 18.86 -11.55
N GLY A 55 -3.20 19.62 -11.67
CA GLY A 55 -1.84 19.10 -11.73
C GLY A 55 -1.35 18.79 -13.14
N SER A 56 -0.16 19.31 -13.45
CA SER A 56 0.45 19.23 -14.80
C SER A 56 0.80 17.79 -15.25
N LYS A 57 0.83 16.85 -14.31
CA LYS A 57 1.11 15.43 -14.60
C LYS A 57 -0.15 14.60 -14.81
N THR A 58 -1.35 15.19 -14.68
CA THR A 58 -2.60 14.46 -14.81
C THR A 58 -2.79 14.00 -16.25
N GLN A 59 -3.09 12.69 -16.40
CA GLN A 59 -3.38 12.03 -17.67
C GLN A 59 -4.61 11.13 -17.51
N ILE A 60 -5.48 11.14 -18.51
CA ILE A 60 -6.70 10.35 -18.54
C ILE A 60 -6.78 9.64 -19.90
N HIS A 61 -6.76 8.32 -19.86
CA HIS A 61 -6.75 7.48 -21.05
C HIS A 61 -8.17 7.16 -21.55
N SER A 62 -8.22 6.59 -22.74
CA SER A 62 -9.47 6.28 -23.46
C SER A 62 -10.38 5.35 -22.66
N GLY A 63 -11.68 5.55 -22.76
CA GLY A 63 -12.68 4.72 -22.08
C GLY A 63 -12.76 4.94 -20.55
N ALA A 64 -11.88 5.75 -19.94
CA ALA A 64 -11.94 6.03 -18.52
C ALA A 64 -13.25 6.75 -18.15
N ARG A 65 -13.88 6.37 -17.03
CA ARG A 65 -15.14 6.94 -16.52
C ARG A 65 -14.91 7.50 -15.12
N ILE A 66 -15.13 8.81 -14.95
CA ILE A 66 -14.72 9.52 -13.73
C ILE A 66 -15.91 10.24 -13.13
N GLY A 67 -16.33 9.86 -11.92
CA GLY A 67 -17.31 10.56 -11.10
C GLY A 67 -18.77 10.18 -11.39
N ALA A 68 -19.06 8.97 -11.87
CA ALA A 68 -20.42 8.55 -12.21
C ALA A 68 -21.39 8.59 -11.02
N ARG A 69 -20.92 8.37 -9.79
CA ARG A 69 -21.76 8.30 -8.58
C ARG A 69 -21.35 9.27 -7.47
N GLY A 70 -20.43 10.20 -7.70
CA GLY A 70 -20.03 11.18 -6.70
C GLY A 70 -18.91 12.09 -7.16
N PRO A 71 -18.63 13.16 -6.39
CA PRO A 71 -17.54 14.08 -6.69
C PRO A 71 -16.19 13.35 -6.78
N VAL A 72 -15.34 13.75 -7.73
CA VAL A 72 -13.98 13.23 -7.85
C VAL A 72 -12.98 14.37 -7.92
N ILE A 73 -11.88 14.24 -7.17
CA ILE A 73 -10.72 15.11 -7.24
C ILE A 73 -9.55 14.31 -7.77
N LEU A 74 -8.95 14.78 -8.86
CA LEU A 74 -7.71 14.23 -9.43
C LEU A 74 -6.64 15.31 -9.37
N GLU A 75 -5.51 14.99 -8.76
CA GLU A 75 -4.34 15.85 -8.72
C GLU A 75 -3.09 15.05 -9.11
N ASN A 76 -2.38 15.49 -10.16
CA ASN A 76 -1.17 14.82 -10.65
C ASN A 76 -1.31 13.31 -10.84
N SER A 77 -2.48 12.85 -11.27
CA SER A 77 -2.81 11.43 -11.30
C SER A 77 -2.93 10.88 -12.71
N PHE A 78 -2.49 9.64 -12.89
CA PHE A 78 -2.62 8.89 -14.15
C PHE A 78 -3.82 7.95 -14.06
N ILE A 79 -4.73 8.01 -15.01
CA ILE A 79 -5.91 7.14 -15.11
C ILE A 79 -5.83 6.34 -16.41
N GLY A 80 -5.60 5.04 -16.26
CA GLY A 80 -5.44 4.11 -17.39
C GLY A 80 -6.72 3.83 -18.16
N GLU A 81 -6.54 3.11 -19.24
CA GLU A 81 -7.62 2.81 -20.20
C GLU A 81 -8.75 2.02 -19.53
N ASN A 82 -10.00 2.43 -19.80
CA ASN A 82 -11.22 1.81 -19.26
C ASN A 82 -11.30 1.77 -17.72
N ALA A 83 -10.50 2.55 -17.00
CA ALA A 83 -10.61 2.64 -15.54
C ALA A 83 -11.89 3.37 -15.12
N VAL A 84 -12.47 2.95 -14.00
CA VAL A 84 -13.69 3.54 -13.42
C VAL A 84 -13.37 4.13 -12.06
N ILE A 85 -13.55 5.44 -11.90
CA ILE A 85 -13.25 6.17 -10.68
C ILE A 85 -14.52 6.75 -10.08
N GLY A 86 -14.82 6.39 -8.83
CA GLY A 86 -16.02 6.87 -8.13
C GLY A 86 -17.26 6.05 -8.50
N ASP A 87 -17.15 4.74 -8.58
CA ASP A 87 -18.26 3.84 -8.91
C ASP A 87 -19.24 3.65 -7.73
N LEU A 88 -18.82 3.96 -6.52
CA LEU A 88 -19.67 3.91 -5.32
C LEU A 88 -19.87 5.27 -4.63
N GLY A 89 -19.14 6.31 -5.04
CA GLY A 89 -19.23 7.63 -4.41
C GLY A 89 -17.99 8.50 -4.61
N GLN A 90 -17.74 9.39 -3.68
CA GLN A 90 -16.64 10.36 -3.74
C GLN A 90 -15.27 9.68 -3.76
N VAL A 91 -14.37 10.18 -4.64
CA VAL A 91 -12.96 9.74 -4.68
C VAL A 91 -12.03 10.94 -4.74
N THR A 92 -10.91 10.84 -4.02
CA THR A 92 -9.77 11.77 -4.13
C THR A 92 -8.50 10.99 -4.47
N LEU A 93 -7.84 11.36 -5.55
CA LEU A 93 -6.56 10.79 -6.00
C LEU A 93 -5.51 11.90 -6.08
N ILE A 94 -4.39 11.71 -5.37
CA ILE A 94 -3.26 12.66 -5.34
C ILE A 94 -1.97 11.90 -5.66
N ASP A 95 -1.23 12.35 -6.67
CA ASP A 95 0.02 11.70 -7.09
C ASP A 95 -0.13 10.17 -7.27
N THR A 96 -1.27 9.73 -7.80
CA THR A 96 -1.66 8.32 -7.86
C THR A 96 -1.68 7.81 -9.30
N VAL A 97 -1.23 6.58 -9.49
CA VAL A 97 -1.26 5.90 -10.80
C VAL A 97 -2.28 4.77 -10.74
N ILE A 98 -3.27 4.84 -11.62
CA ILE A 98 -4.34 3.85 -11.76
C ILE A 98 -4.19 3.17 -13.12
N GLY A 99 -3.85 1.90 -13.12
CA GLY A 99 -3.72 1.08 -14.32
C GLY A 99 -5.07 0.75 -14.97
N SER A 100 -4.99 0.21 -16.15
CA SER A 100 -6.15 -0.07 -17.02
C SER A 100 -7.18 -0.97 -16.33
N LYS A 101 -8.47 -0.71 -16.61
CA LYS A 101 -9.63 -1.47 -16.11
C LYS A 101 -9.79 -1.49 -14.59
N SER A 102 -8.98 -0.76 -13.83
CA SER A 102 -9.18 -0.62 -12.37
C SER A 102 -10.53 -0.01 -12.06
N VAL A 103 -11.20 -0.50 -11.03
CA VAL A 103 -12.48 0.02 -10.55
C VAL A 103 -12.33 0.48 -9.09
N LEU A 104 -12.38 1.80 -8.87
CA LEU A 104 -12.30 2.39 -7.55
C LEU A 104 -13.69 2.86 -7.08
N GLY A 105 -14.14 2.31 -5.95
CA GLY A 105 -15.46 2.60 -5.38
C GLY A 105 -15.58 4.01 -4.83
N ALA A 106 -15.30 4.21 -3.56
CA ALA A 106 -15.29 5.52 -2.90
C ALA A 106 -14.18 5.59 -1.85
N GLY A 107 -13.41 6.68 -1.81
CA GLY A 107 -12.31 6.82 -0.83
C GLY A 107 -11.18 7.73 -1.28
N VAL A 108 -10.00 7.52 -0.72
CA VAL A 108 -8.82 8.35 -0.95
C VAL A 108 -7.61 7.48 -1.29
N ALA A 109 -6.85 7.86 -2.33
CA ALA A 109 -5.52 7.31 -2.59
C ALA A 109 -4.50 8.45 -2.77
N GLU A 110 -3.35 8.31 -2.12
CA GLU A 110 -2.26 9.28 -2.14
C GLU A 110 -0.92 8.58 -2.34
N GLN A 111 -0.16 9.02 -3.34
CA GLN A 111 1.17 8.48 -3.64
C GLN A 111 1.17 6.94 -3.69
N ALA A 112 0.22 6.39 -4.43
CA ALA A 112 -0.05 4.97 -4.57
C ALA A 112 -0.07 4.54 -6.04
N VAL A 113 0.14 3.26 -6.28
CA VAL A 113 0.12 2.68 -7.62
C VAL A 113 -0.75 1.43 -7.64
N PHE A 114 -1.62 1.36 -8.64
CA PHE A 114 -2.44 0.20 -8.99
C PHE A 114 -2.07 -0.19 -10.42
N LEU A 115 -1.58 -1.41 -10.62
CA LEU A 115 -1.11 -1.82 -11.95
C LEU A 115 -2.24 -2.15 -12.93
N GLY A 116 -3.45 -2.35 -12.42
CA GLY A 116 -4.63 -2.55 -13.26
C GLY A 116 -5.29 -3.90 -13.06
N LYS A 117 -6.27 -4.19 -13.91
CA LYS A 117 -6.98 -5.46 -13.91
C LYS A 117 -6.77 -6.18 -15.23
N GLU A 118 -6.46 -7.46 -15.13
CA GLU A 118 -6.37 -8.37 -16.27
C GLU A 118 -7.54 -9.38 -16.25
N SER A 119 -7.97 -9.78 -15.04
CA SER A 119 -9.11 -10.68 -14.83
C SER A 119 -10.37 -9.91 -14.43
N MET A 120 -11.54 -10.54 -14.59
CA MET A 120 -12.84 -9.99 -14.20
C MET A 120 -13.39 -10.63 -12.92
N VAL A 121 -12.55 -11.34 -12.16
CA VAL A 121 -12.98 -12.13 -11.00
C VAL A 121 -13.49 -11.25 -9.85
N ASN A 122 -12.86 -10.11 -9.61
CA ASN A 122 -13.31 -9.14 -8.62
C ASN A 122 -13.93 -7.93 -9.30
N ASP A 123 -15.12 -7.50 -8.90
CA ASP A 123 -15.79 -6.32 -9.45
C ASP A 123 -15.00 -5.03 -9.19
N PHE A 124 -14.35 -4.93 -8.03
CA PHE A 124 -13.62 -3.74 -7.60
C PHE A 124 -12.13 -4.01 -7.38
N THR A 125 -11.29 -3.02 -7.72
CA THR A 125 -9.91 -2.92 -7.25
C THR A 125 -9.90 -2.44 -5.80
N THR A 126 -10.77 -1.44 -5.47
CA THR A 126 -11.04 -1.00 -4.11
C THR A 126 -12.53 -0.76 -3.90
N GLY A 127 -13.08 -1.21 -2.76
CA GLY A 127 -14.50 -1.01 -2.43
C GLY A 127 -14.82 0.39 -1.89
N TYR A 128 -15.87 0.49 -1.08
CA TYR A 128 -16.30 1.73 -0.43
C TYR A 128 -15.43 2.03 0.81
N GLY A 129 -15.08 3.31 1.01
CA GLY A 129 -14.34 3.76 2.20
C GLY A 129 -12.86 3.38 2.19
N PHE A 130 -12.25 3.12 1.03
CA PHE A 130 -10.84 2.81 0.95
C PHE A 130 -9.97 4.03 1.33
N ARG A 131 -8.82 3.75 1.94
CA ARG A 131 -7.75 4.70 2.18
C ARG A 131 -6.41 4.08 1.82
N VAL A 132 -5.93 4.35 0.61
CA VAL A 132 -4.65 3.83 0.12
C VAL A 132 -3.61 4.94 0.18
N ARG A 133 -2.69 4.81 1.12
CA ARG A 133 -1.72 5.84 1.46
C ARG A 133 -0.36 5.57 0.82
N LYS A 134 0.50 6.57 0.91
CA LYS A 134 1.87 6.61 0.40
C LYS A 134 2.60 5.27 0.48
N GLY A 135 3.23 4.88 -0.63
CA GLY A 135 4.05 3.68 -0.74
C GLY A 135 3.26 2.38 -0.90
N SER A 136 1.95 2.47 -1.12
CA SER A 136 1.14 1.29 -1.42
C SER A 136 1.20 0.95 -2.91
N LEU A 137 1.45 -0.33 -3.19
CA LEU A 137 1.46 -0.91 -4.54
C LEU A 137 0.50 -2.08 -4.58
N TYR A 138 -0.50 -1.98 -5.44
CA TYR A 138 -1.42 -3.05 -5.80
C TYR A 138 -1.01 -3.55 -7.18
N GLU A 139 -0.44 -4.76 -7.26
CA GLU A 139 -0.09 -5.37 -8.54
C GLU A 139 -1.35 -5.82 -9.28
N GLU A 140 -1.20 -6.46 -10.44
CA GLU A 140 -2.31 -6.81 -11.30
C GLU A 140 -3.38 -7.64 -10.57
N ASP A 141 -4.63 -7.25 -10.70
CA ASP A 141 -5.79 -7.88 -10.04
C ASP A 141 -5.74 -7.91 -8.50
N ALA A 142 -4.73 -7.30 -7.86
CA ALA A 142 -4.76 -7.12 -6.41
C ALA A 142 -5.92 -6.22 -6.02
N SER A 143 -6.61 -6.57 -4.93
CA SER A 143 -7.86 -5.91 -4.57
C SER A 143 -8.05 -5.72 -3.06
N SER A 144 -8.97 -4.85 -2.71
CA SER A 144 -9.44 -4.65 -1.34
C SER A 144 -10.94 -4.39 -1.30
N ALA A 145 -11.61 -4.93 -0.30
CA ALA A 145 -13.03 -4.69 -0.06
C ALA A 145 -13.25 -3.33 0.63
N GLN A 146 -14.34 -3.19 1.37
CA GLN A 146 -14.76 -1.92 1.98
C GLN A 146 -13.91 -1.57 3.21
N HIS A 147 -13.74 -0.27 3.47
CA HIS A 147 -13.09 0.28 4.66
C HIS A 147 -11.67 -0.28 4.90
N THR A 148 -10.90 -0.44 3.83
CA THR A 148 -9.51 -0.89 3.94
C THR A 148 -8.57 0.30 4.02
N ASP A 149 -7.60 0.23 4.92
CA ASP A 149 -6.52 1.22 5.06
C ASP A 149 -5.16 0.53 4.83
N THR A 150 -4.40 0.99 3.83
CA THR A 150 -3.05 0.49 3.53
C THR A 150 -2.05 1.63 3.47
N LYS A 151 -0.81 1.35 3.88
CA LYS A 151 0.33 2.27 3.81
C LYS A 151 1.63 1.50 3.74
N MET A 152 2.54 1.85 2.85
CA MET A 152 3.78 1.09 2.66
C MET A 152 3.51 -0.41 2.53
N THR A 153 2.51 -0.75 1.73
CA THR A 153 2.01 -2.12 1.55
C THR A 153 2.15 -2.52 0.08
N ILE A 154 2.71 -3.70 -0.14
CA ILE A 154 2.86 -4.27 -1.48
C ILE A 154 1.98 -5.52 -1.54
N LEU A 155 1.01 -5.49 -2.43
CA LEU A 155 0.12 -6.61 -2.73
C LEU A 155 0.51 -7.19 -4.09
N PHE A 156 0.91 -8.45 -4.11
CA PHE A 156 1.25 -9.18 -5.33
C PHE A 156 -0.01 -9.50 -6.14
N PRO A 157 0.14 -9.95 -7.40
CA PRO A 157 -1.00 -10.24 -8.25
C PRO A 157 -2.05 -11.13 -7.57
N TRP A 158 -3.32 -10.82 -7.82
CA TRP A 158 -4.54 -11.49 -7.31
C TRP A 158 -4.78 -11.41 -5.81
N THR A 159 -3.80 -11.00 -5.00
CA THR A 159 -3.98 -10.95 -3.54
C THR A 159 -5.11 -10.01 -3.13
N THR A 160 -5.87 -10.40 -2.10
CA THR A 160 -7.09 -9.69 -1.71
C THR A 160 -7.12 -9.36 -0.21
N LEU A 161 -7.56 -8.14 0.11
CA LEU A 161 -7.88 -7.72 1.46
C LEU A 161 -9.42 -7.70 1.64
N GLY A 162 -9.92 -8.34 2.68
CA GLY A 162 -11.34 -8.26 3.08
C GLY A 162 -11.74 -6.87 3.58
N SER A 163 -12.90 -6.76 4.20
CA SER A 163 -13.44 -5.50 4.71
C SER A 163 -12.87 -5.12 6.09
N ASP A 164 -12.92 -3.83 6.42
CA ASP A 164 -12.55 -3.30 7.74
C ASP A 164 -11.12 -3.68 8.18
N ILE A 165 -10.19 -3.54 7.27
CA ILE A 165 -8.79 -3.94 7.43
C ILE A 165 -7.89 -2.72 7.58
N ASN A 166 -6.93 -2.77 8.53
CA ASN A 166 -5.76 -1.91 8.55
C ASN A 166 -4.52 -2.78 8.32
N PHE A 167 -3.91 -2.65 7.14
CA PHE A 167 -2.79 -3.48 6.71
C PHE A 167 -1.64 -2.61 6.20
N CYS A 168 -0.76 -2.21 7.12
CA CYS A 168 0.32 -1.26 6.84
C CYS A 168 1.69 -1.90 7.04
N ASP A 169 2.68 -1.42 6.28
CA ASP A 169 4.07 -1.91 6.35
C ASP A 169 4.16 -3.45 6.15
N ALA A 170 3.62 -3.94 5.05
CA ALA A 170 3.54 -5.37 4.76
C ALA A 170 3.73 -5.68 3.27
N LEU A 171 4.23 -6.86 2.99
CA LEU A 171 4.21 -7.46 1.67
C LEU A 171 3.37 -8.73 1.76
N LEU A 172 2.39 -8.89 0.86
CA LEU A 172 1.57 -10.08 0.72
C LEU A 172 1.76 -10.67 -0.66
N SER A 173 2.21 -11.91 -0.72
CA SER A 173 2.40 -12.69 -1.94
C SER A 173 1.78 -14.08 -1.81
N GLY A 174 1.90 -14.88 -2.86
CA GLY A 174 1.37 -16.25 -2.91
C GLY A 174 0.04 -16.32 -3.63
N GLY A 175 -0.15 -17.46 -4.24
CA GLY A 175 -1.27 -17.74 -5.13
C GLY A 175 -0.80 -18.20 -6.50
N THR A 176 -1.69 -18.89 -7.22
CA THR A 176 -1.42 -19.51 -8.51
C THR A 176 -2.38 -19.03 -9.60
N GLY A 177 -3.31 -18.17 -9.29
CA GLY A 177 -4.29 -17.65 -10.24
C GLY A 177 -5.38 -16.81 -9.59
N PRO A 178 -6.27 -16.23 -10.41
CA PRO A 178 -7.35 -15.37 -9.96
C PRO A 178 -8.57 -16.13 -9.41
N GLU A 179 -8.64 -17.46 -9.56
CA GLU A 179 -9.81 -18.23 -9.17
C GLU A 179 -9.97 -18.26 -7.64
N LEU A 180 -11.21 -18.31 -7.19
CA LEU A 180 -11.53 -18.37 -5.77
C LEU A 180 -10.77 -19.55 -5.08
N GLY A 181 -10.02 -19.22 -4.05
CA GLY A 181 -9.21 -20.19 -3.33
C GLY A 181 -7.80 -20.38 -3.89
N SER A 182 -7.43 -19.72 -4.99
CA SER A 182 -6.09 -19.81 -5.61
C SER A 182 -5.16 -18.65 -5.23
N PHE A 183 -5.66 -17.55 -4.69
CA PHE A 183 -4.90 -16.36 -4.30
C PHE A 183 -4.82 -16.16 -2.79
N SER A 184 -3.82 -15.44 -2.33
CA SER A 184 -3.66 -15.09 -0.92
C SER A 184 -4.69 -14.06 -0.49
N GLU A 185 -5.20 -14.24 0.74
CA GLU A 185 -6.31 -13.46 1.26
C GLU A 185 -6.11 -13.09 2.73
N VAL A 186 -6.48 -11.86 3.08
CA VAL A 186 -6.58 -11.40 4.46
C VAL A 186 -8.05 -11.17 4.81
N GLY A 187 -8.55 -11.91 5.78
CA GLY A 187 -9.95 -11.87 6.21
C GLY A 187 -10.33 -10.58 6.91
N SER A 188 -11.61 -10.22 6.79
CA SER A 188 -12.20 -8.98 7.30
C SER A 188 -11.92 -8.73 8.78
N GLY A 189 -11.80 -7.47 9.18
CA GLY A 189 -11.55 -7.05 10.56
C GLY A 189 -10.11 -7.29 11.03
N THR A 190 -9.19 -7.69 10.16
CA THR A 190 -7.79 -7.93 10.52
C THR A 190 -7.04 -6.61 10.65
N ILE A 191 -6.32 -6.45 11.77
CA ILE A 191 -5.48 -5.29 12.05
C ILE A 191 -4.01 -5.71 12.16
N HIS A 192 -3.16 -5.08 11.36
CA HIS A 192 -1.71 -5.24 11.44
C HIS A 192 -1.10 -4.11 12.27
N PHE A 193 -0.65 -4.43 13.46
CA PHE A 193 0.02 -3.50 14.38
C PHE A 193 1.50 -3.48 14.13
N ASN A 194 2.02 -2.36 13.68
CA ASN A 194 3.43 -2.15 13.34
C ASN A 194 4.11 -1.04 14.16
N TYR A 195 3.40 -0.43 15.10
CA TYR A 195 3.90 0.65 15.94
C TYR A 195 4.07 0.15 17.38
N SER A 196 5.26 0.37 17.97
CA SER A 196 5.56 -0.04 19.33
C SER A 196 5.39 1.10 20.33
N ILE A 197 5.27 0.76 21.61
CA ILE A 197 5.24 1.74 22.71
C ILE A 197 6.54 2.53 22.86
N ARG A 198 7.60 2.15 22.14
CA ARG A 198 8.89 2.87 22.09
C ARG A 198 8.88 4.04 21.10
N GLY A 199 7.78 4.26 20.39
CA GLY A 199 7.69 5.31 19.38
C GLY A 199 8.37 4.97 18.04
N ASP A 200 8.90 3.76 17.90
CA ASP A 200 9.41 3.24 16.64
C ASP A 200 8.35 2.44 15.88
N LYS A 201 8.56 2.30 14.59
CA LYS A 201 7.81 1.32 13.79
C LYS A 201 8.52 -0.03 13.86
N ALA A 202 7.76 -1.09 14.10
CA ALA A 202 8.26 -2.44 13.92
C ALA A 202 8.73 -2.65 12.47
N THR A 203 9.55 -3.66 12.26
CA THR A 203 9.93 -4.12 10.92
C THR A 203 8.68 -4.48 10.13
N ALA A 204 8.69 -4.23 8.82
CA ALA A 204 7.62 -4.64 7.94
C ALA A 204 7.41 -6.17 8.00
N SER A 205 6.18 -6.60 7.84
CA SER A 205 5.82 -8.01 7.79
C SER A 205 5.92 -8.57 6.37
N LEU A 206 6.31 -9.83 6.27
CA LEU A 206 6.42 -10.59 5.03
C LEU A 206 5.44 -11.77 5.09
N PHE A 207 4.40 -11.71 4.29
CA PHE A 207 3.47 -12.80 4.06
C PHE A 207 3.84 -13.46 2.73
N GLY A 208 4.57 -14.58 2.78
CA GLY A 208 5.37 -15.12 1.70
C GLY A 208 6.70 -14.38 1.54
N ASP A 209 7.35 -14.54 0.40
CA ASP A 209 8.60 -13.86 0.03
C ASP A 209 8.57 -13.41 -1.44
N VAL A 210 9.54 -12.60 -1.83
CA VAL A 210 9.68 -12.11 -3.20
C VAL A 210 10.31 -13.18 -4.10
N LEU A 211 11.35 -13.86 -3.61
CA LEU A 211 12.18 -14.76 -4.43
C LEU A 211 11.39 -15.88 -5.11
N LYS A 212 10.36 -16.38 -4.43
CA LYS A 212 9.44 -17.39 -4.97
C LYS A 212 8.13 -16.78 -5.43
N GLY A 213 7.62 -15.78 -4.68
CA GLY A 213 6.32 -15.18 -4.95
C GLY A 213 6.19 -14.57 -6.35
N VAL A 214 7.27 -14.03 -6.93
CA VAL A 214 7.26 -13.46 -8.29
C VAL A 214 6.98 -14.47 -9.40
N PHE A 215 7.11 -15.76 -9.14
CA PHE A 215 6.82 -16.82 -10.13
C PHE A 215 5.34 -17.21 -10.16
N LEU A 216 4.53 -16.73 -9.19
CA LEU A 216 3.08 -16.96 -9.11
C LEU A 216 2.69 -18.44 -9.11
N ASP A 217 3.52 -19.29 -8.52
CA ASP A 217 3.39 -20.75 -8.43
C ASP A 217 3.36 -21.27 -6.99
N GLN A 218 3.33 -20.35 -6.00
CA GLN A 218 3.36 -20.70 -4.59
C GLN A 218 1.95 -20.87 -4.02
N GLU A 219 1.84 -21.74 -3.02
CA GLU A 219 0.59 -21.90 -2.26
C GLU A 219 0.14 -20.58 -1.66
N ARG A 220 -1.17 -20.33 -1.71
CA ARG A 220 -1.77 -19.13 -1.11
C ARG A 220 -1.59 -19.11 0.40
N LEU A 221 -1.61 -17.91 0.96
CA LEU A 221 -1.79 -17.67 2.38
C LEU A 221 -3.24 -17.29 2.66
N PHE A 222 -3.76 -17.70 3.82
CA PHE A 222 -5.08 -17.31 4.27
C PHE A 222 -5.03 -16.81 5.71
N ILE A 223 -5.18 -15.52 5.88
CA ILE A 223 -5.28 -14.91 7.21
C ILE A 223 -6.75 -14.81 7.57
N GLY A 224 -7.18 -15.54 8.59
CA GLY A 224 -8.57 -15.57 9.06
C GLY A 224 -9.06 -14.16 9.47
N GLY A 225 -10.37 -13.98 9.49
CA GLY A 225 -10.97 -12.70 9.89
C GLY A 225 -10.71 -12.34 11.36
N ASN A 226 -10.79 -11.05 11.68
CA ASN A 226 -10.62 -10.52 13.04
C ASN A 226 -9.28 -10.92 13.70
N ASN A 227 -8.21 -11.00 12.90
CA ASN A 227 -6.89 -11.31 13.42
C ASN A 227 -6.17 -10.06 13.91
N SER A 228 -5.38 -10.22 14.98
CA SER A 228 -4.42 -9.22 15.45
C SER A 228 -3.02 -9.63 15.01
N LEU A 229 -2.46 -8.96 14.02
CA LEU A 229 -1.12 -9.23 13.52
C LEU A 229 -0.13 -8.28 14.20
N LEU A 230 0.75 -8.80 15.04
CA LEU A 230 1.76 -8.00 15.74
C LEU A 230 3.07 -8.07 14.97
N GLY A 231 3.37 -7.03 14.20
CA GLY A 231 4.59 -6.95 13.40
C GLY A 231 5.90 -7.00 14.21
N PRO A 232 6.97 -7.53 13.62
CA PRO A 232 7.00 -8.17 12.32
C PRO A 232 6.48 -9.60 12.34
N VAL A 233 5.63 -9.94 11.35
CA VAL A 233 5.23 -11.32 11.06
C VAL A 233 6.00 -11.82 9.84
N LYS A 234 6.48 -13.05 9.86
CA LYS A 234 7.02 -13.75 8.70
C LYS A 234 6.25 -15.03 8.47
N ALA A 235 5.38 -15.03 7.46
CA ALA A 235 4.54 -16.17 7.09
C ALA A 235 5.16 -16.97 5.95
N ASP A 236 5.21 -18.30 6.10
CA ASP A 236 5.61 -19.20 5.02
C ASP A 236 4.41 -19.40 4.05
N PHE A 237 4.66 -19.68 2.77
CA PHE A 237 3.61 -20.03 1.81
C PHE A 237 2.78 -21.22 2.30
N GLY A 238 1.48 -21.19 2.06
CA GLY A 238 0.54 -22.18 2.59
C GLY A 238 0.18 -22.00 4.07
N ALA A 239 0.62 -20.91 4.71
CA ALA A 239 0.20 -20.59 6.07
C ALA A 239 -1.26 -20.13 6.09
N MET A 240 -2.00 -20.62 7.07
CA MET A 240 -3.39 -20.24 7.33
C MET A 240 -3.55 -19.89 8.80
N THR A 241 -4.45 -18.97 9.13
CA THR A 241 -4.80 -18.69 10.52
C THR A 241 -6.29 -18.88 10.78
N ALA A 242 -6.63 -19.33 11.97
CA ALA A 242 -8.02 -19.32 12.43
C ALA A 242 -8.52 -17.86 12.58
N ALA A 243 -9.83 -17.66 12.50
CA ALA A 243 -10.44 -16.38 12.83
C ALA A 243 -10.21 -16.00 14.30
N GLY A 244 -10.04 -14.71 14.59
CA GLY A 244 -9.80 -14.20 15.94
C GLY A 244 -8.42 -14.52 16.50
N ALA A 245 -7.49 -15.00 15.67
CA ALA A 245 -6.15 -15.36 16.12
C ALA A 245 -5.27 -14.13 16.37
N ARG A 246 -4.36 -14.23 17.35
CA ARG A 246 -3.30 -13.28 17.59
C ARG A 246 -1.98 -13.84 17.11
N ILE A 247 -1.39 -13.20 16.13
CA ILE A 247 -0.20 -13.70 15.42
C ILE A 247 0.98 -12.78 15.70
N LYS A 248 2.15 -13.39 15.98
CA LYS A 248 3.42 -12.69 16.18
C LYS A 248 4.58 -13.56 15.69
N GLY A 249 5.58 -12.96 15.05
CA GLY A 249 6.80 -13.64 14.64
C GLY A 249 6.58 -14.60 13.48
N LYS A 250 7.11 -15.83 13.55
CA LYS A 250 7.03 -16.80 12.45
C LYS A 250 5.65 -17.48 12.42
N LEU A 251 5.08 -17.54 11.22
CA LEU A 251 3.83 -18.24 10.92
C LEU A 251 4.14 -19.36 9.91
N PRO A 252 4.28 -20.61 10.36
CA PRO A 252 4.61 -21.72 9.49
C PRO A 252 3.42 -22.14 8.62
N LYS A 253 3.68 -22.91 7.57
CA LYS A 253 2.66 -23.56 6.73
C LYS A 253 1.68 -24.37 7.58
N GLY A 254 0.39 -24.37 7.16
CA GLY A 254 -0.71 -25.04 7.82
C GLY A 254 -1.57 -24.13 8.69
N LEU A 255 -2.54 -24.68 9.39
CA LEU A 255 -3.50 -23.93 10.21
C LEU A 255 -2.92 -23.57 11.58
N ASN A 256 -2.86 -22.28 11.86
CA ASN A 256 -2.31 -21.69 13.08
C ASN A 256 -3.45 -21.02 13.88
N TYR A 257 -3.57 -21.39 15.15
CA TYR A 257 -4.61 -20.87 16.07
C TYR A 257 -4.17 -19.61 16.83
N GLY A 258 -2.93 -19.14 16.60
CA GLY A 258 -2.40 -17.95 17.23
C GLY A 258 -1.69 -18.19 18.56
N HIS A 259 -1.33 -17.10 19.23
CA HIS A 259 -0.56 -17.10 20.48
C HIS A 259 -1.42 -16.64 21.66
N SER A 260 -1.27 -17.28 22.81
CA SER A 260 -1.82 -16.78 24.07
C SER A 260 -1.08 -15.53 24.54
N LEU A 261 -1.80 -14.66 25.26
CA LEU A 261 -1.19 -13.48 25.90
C LEU A 261 -0.47 -13.88 27.17
N PRO A 262 0.72 -13.29 27.46
CA PRO A 262 1.25 -13.26 28.81
C PRO A 262 0.24 -12.60 29.76
N LYS A 263 0.10 -13.14 30.96
CA LYS A 263 -0.74 -12.55 31.99
C LYS A 263 0.12 -11.79 33.00
N GLY A 264 -0.42 -10.71 33.54
CA GLY A 264 0.23 -9.91 34.58
C GLY A 264 0.87 -8.62 34.07
N THR A 265 1.50 -7.92 35.00
CA THR A 265 2.23 -6.65 34.77
C THR A 265 3.71 -6.91 34.97
N VAL A 266 4.53 -6.28 34.15
CA VAL A 266 5.99 -6.30 34.25
C VAL A 266 6.51 -4.87 34.26
N ASP A 267 7.62 -4.64 34.97
CA ASP A 267 8.34 -3.38 34.88
C ASP A 267 8.89 -3.22 33.46
N TYR A 268 8.64 -2.06 32.89
CA TYR A 268 8.99 -1.78 31.51
C TYR A 268 9.50 -0.37 31.32
N ASP A 269 10.72 -0.24 30.86
CA ASP A 269 11.25 1.04 30.36
C ASP A 269 11.31 1.03 28.84
N ALA A 270 10.48 1.86 28.21
CA ALA A 270 10.37 1.98 26.75
C ALA A 270 11.69 2.41 26.07
N ARG A 271 12.61 3.05 26.79
CA ARG A 271 13.88 3.54 26.29
C ARG A 271 14.93 2.44 26.20
N ILE A 272 14.73 1.30 26.87
CA ILE A 272 15.67 0.19 26.92
C ILE A 272 15.28 -0.87 25.90
N PHE A 273 16.10 -1.01 24.88
CA PHE A 273 15.90 -2.00 23.83
C PHE A 273 16.47 -3.37 24.22
N SER A 274 15.71 -4.42 23.87
CA SER A 274 16.12 -5.81 23.97
C SER A 274 15.86 -6.53 22.63
N GLY A 275 16.52 -7.67 22.41
CA GLY A 275 16.32 -8.45 21.19
C GLY A 275 16.89 -7.80 19.91
N VAL A 276 17.90 -6.95 20.04
CA VAL A 276 18.52 -6.14 18.98
C VAL A 276 18.87 -6.95 17.75
N SER A 277 19.55 -8.11 17.92
CA SER A 277 19.94 -8.99 16.80
C SER A 277 18.76 -9.43 15.96
N GLY A 278 17.63 -9.78 16.60
CA GLY A 278 16.41 -10.17 15.90
C GLY A 278 15.78 -9.02 15.10
N ILE A 279 15.76 -7.82 15.68
CA ILE A 279 15.23 -6.62 15.01
C ILE A 279 16.08 -6.27 13.78
N VAL A 280 17.41 -6.21 13.93
CA VAL A 280 18.33 -5.91 12.82
C VAL A 280 18.20 -6.97 11.71
N LYS A 281 18.20 -8.26 12.07
CA LYS A 281 18.03 -9.34 11.11
C LYS A 281 16.72 -9.21 10.30
N ASN A 282 15.62 -8.89 10.98
CA ASN A 282 14.34 -8.70 10.29
C ASN A 282 14.37 -7.49 9.34
N GLN A 283 14.95 -6.35 9.75
CA GLN A 283 15.11 -5.19 8.88
C GLN A 283 15.94 -5.51 7.63
N VAL A 284 17.09 -6.19 7.82
CA VAL A 284 17.95 -6.61 6.70
C VAL A 284 17.22 -7.56 5.75
N ASN A 285 16.44 -8.51 6.27
CA ASN A 285 15.63 -9.39 5.43
C ASN A 285 14.63 -8.60 4.56
N VAL A 286 13.90 -7.65 5.15
CA VAL A 286 12.95 -6.84 4.38
C VAL A 286 13.64 -6.00 3.31
N LEU A 287 14.79 -5.40 3.63
CA LEU A 287 15.59 -4.66 2.63
C LEU A 287 16.08 -5.57 1.50
N ALA A 288 16.47 -6.81 1.80
CA ALA A 288 16.86 -7.79 0.79
C ALA A 288 15.67 -8.16 -0.13
N GLU A 289 14.49 -8.41 0.43
CA GLU A 289 13.27 -8.68 -0.34
C GLU A 289 12.90 -7.50 -1.25
N LEU A 290 12.93 -6.27 -0.74
CA LEU A 290 12.66 -5.08 -1.55
C LEU A 290 13.72 -4.86 -2.64
N THR A 291 14.99 -5.21 -2.37
CA THR A 291 16.04 -5.19 -3.39
C THR A 291 15.78 -6.22 -4.49
N ALA A 292 15.39 -7.44 -4.12
CA ALA A 292 15.01 -8.46 -5.07
C ALA A 292 13.83 -8.03 -5.95
N LEU A 293 12.78 -7.45 -5.34
CA LEU A 293 11.62 -6.96 -6.06
C LEU A 293 11.96 -5.79 -7.01
N ALA A 294 12.79 -4.85 -6.55
CA ALA A 294 13.25 -3.76 -7.41
C ALA A 294 14.02 -4.27 -8.63
N ASN A 295 14.88 -5.30 -8.47
CA ASN A 295 15.57 -5.93 -9.58
C ASN A 295 14.60 -6.72 -10.50
N TRP A 296 13.60 -7.40 -9.94
CA TRP A 296 12.54 -8.04 -10.73
C TRP A 296 11.81 -7.02 -11.62
N TYR A 297 11.42 -5.86 -11.05
CA TYR A 297 10.83 -4.79 -11.83
C TYR A 297 11.78 -4.28 -12.92
N LYS A 298 13.05 -3.98 -12.60
CA LYS A 298 14.03 -3.43 -13.55
C LYS A 298 14.35 -4.42 -14.67
N GLN A 299 14.69 -5.65 -14.32
CA GLN A 299 15.22 -6.61 -15.28
C GLN A 299 14.13 -7.37 -16.03
N VAL A 300 13.03 -7.72 -15.36
CA VAL A 300 11.99 -8.56 -15.96
C VAL A 300 10.81 -7.72 -16.41
N ARG A 301 10.12 -7.00 -15.49
CA ARG A 301 8.89 -6.30 -15.86
C ARG A 301 9.13 -5.18 -16.87
N ILE A 302 10.07 -4.28 -16.61
CA ILE A 302 10.34 -3.12 -17.48
C ILE A 302 11.07 -3.50 -18.75
N ASN A 303 12.12 -4.34 -18.64
CA ASN A 303 12.98 -4.62 -19.79
C ASN A 303 12.51 -5.80 -20.66
N CYS A 304 11.79 -6.76 -20.08
CA CYS A 304 11.40 -7.97 -20.82
C CYS A 304 9.88 -8.07 -21.02
N ALA A 305 9.07 -7.74 -20.02
CA ALA A 305 7.62 -7.98 -20.06
C ALA A 305 6.82 -6.81 -20.62
N ALA A 306 7.26 -5.58 -20.47
CA ALA A 306 6.55 -4.41 -20.97
C ALA A 306 6.48 -4.40 -22.51
N GLN A 307 5.28 -4.56 -23.07
CA GLN A 307 5.05 -4.58 -24.51
C GLN A 307 4.56 -3.23 -25.05
N THR A 308 4.03 -2.37 -24.19
CA THR A 308 3.50 -1.05 -24.55
C THR A 308 4.14 0.05 -23.70
N PRO A 309 4.17 1.30 -24.20
CA PRO A 309 4.61 2.45 -23.40
C PRO A 309 3.83 2.61 -22.09
N GLU A 310 2.53 2.31 -22.09
CA GLU A 310 1.70 2.36 -20.89
C GLU A 310 2.13 1.30 -19.86
N GLN A 311 2.30 0.05 -20.26
CA GLN A 311 2.80 -1.02 -19.37
C GLN A 311 4.17 -0.65 -18.79
N LYS A 312 5.07 -0.13 -19.62
CA LYS A 312 6.37 0.33 -19.15
C LYS A 312 6.24 1.42 -18.08
N PHE A 313 5.39 2.43 -18.31
CA PHE A 313 5.11 3.49 -17.35
C PHE A 313 4.51 2.95 -16.05
N LEU A 314 3.59 1.99 -16.13
CA LEU A 314 2.99 1.32 -14.95
C LEU A 314 4.06 0.59 -14.14
N TYR A 315 4.92 -0.19 -14.78
CA TYR A 315 6.00 -0.92 -14.09
C TYR A 315 7.07 0.01 -13.52
N GLU A 316 7.42 1.09 -14.21
CA GLU A 316 8.29 2.13 -13.67
C GLU A 316 7.64 2.82 -12.45
N SER A 317 6.33 2.99 -12.46
CA SER A 317 5.58 3.52 -11.32
C SER A 317 5.56 2.56 -10.14
N GLY A 318 5.37 1.25 -10.40
CA GLY A 318 5.50 0.19 -9.40
C GLY A 318 6.89 0.16 -8.78
N LEU A 319 7.93 0.22 -9.61
CA LEU A 319 9.32 0.31 -9.14
C LEU A 319 9.54 1.49 -8.19
N ARG A 320 9.00 2.67 -8.52
CA ARG A 320 9.10 3.83 -7.61
C ARG A 320 8.47 3.56 -6.23
N MET A 321 7.37 2.79 -6.17
CA MET A 321 6.77 2.40 -4.88
C MET A 321 7.65 1.42 -4.10
N VAL A 322 8.27 0.46 -4.79
CA VAL A 322 9.23 -0.46 -4.15
C VAL A 322 10.44 0.31 -3.61
N GLU A 323 11.01 1.22 -4.39
CA GLU A 323 12.14 2.06 -3.97
C GLU A 323 11.76 2.98 -2.79
N LEU A 324 10.53 3.53 -2.79
CA LEU A 324 10.02 4.33 -1.68
C LEU A 324 9.93 3.50 -0.39
N ASN A 325 9.44 2.26 -0.47
CA ASN A 325 9.40 1.33 0.66
C ASN A 325 10.81 1.01 1.15
N TYR A 326 11.77 0.79 0.24
CA TYR A 326 13.17 0.55 0.59
C TYR A 326 13.76 1.74 1.38
N GLN A 327 13.58 2.97 0.88
CA GLN A 327 14.08 4.18 1.55
C GLN A 327 13.45 4.39 2.93
N GLU A 328 12.15 4.15 3.08
CA GLU A 328 11.48 4.21 4.38
C GLU A 328 12.08 3.18 5.36
N ARG A 329 12.31 1.93 4.92
CA ARG A 329 12.92 0.89 5.77
C ARG A 329 14.37 1.23 6.15
N LEU A 330 15.15 1.74 5.21
CA LEU A 330 16.51 2.18 5.47
C LEU A 330 16.54 3.33 6.49
N GLY A 331 15.66 4.32 6.34
CA GLY A 331 15.51 5.40 7.32
C GLY A 331 15.08 4.91 8.71
N GLN A 332 14.19 3.90 8.78
CA GLN A 332 13.79 3.29 10.05
C GLN A 332 14.98 2.56 10.73
N LEU A 333 15.81 1.88 9.96
CA LEU A 333 17.01 1.23 10.48
C LEU A 333 18.00 2.26 11.05
N GLY A 334 18.20 3.39 10.36
CA GLY A 334 19.01 4.50 10.87
C GLY A 334 18.51 5.03 12.21
N ARG A 335 17.22 5.39 12.29
CA ARG A 335 16.60 5.84 13.56
C ARG A 335 16.71 4.80 14.68
N TYR A 336 16.64 3.52 14.33
CA TYR A 336 16.82 2.45 15.31
C TYR A 336 18.23 2.43 15.90
N VAL A 337 19.26 2.70 15.10
CA VAL A 337 20.65 2.83 15.57
C VAL A 337 20.78 3.96 16.60
N ASP A 338 20.19 5.13 16.31
CA ASP A 338 20.19 6.28 17.24
C ASP A 338 19.51 5.92 18.58
N PHE A 339 18.39 5.20 18.54
CA PHE A 339 17.73 4.72 19.75
C PHE A 339 18.58 3.72 20.53
N LEU A 340 19.33 2.86 19.84
CA LEU A 340 20.23 1.89 20.51
C LEU A 340 21.35 2.57 21.27
N GLU A 341 21.97 3.59 20.71
CA GLU A 341 23.02 4.36 21.41
C GLU A 341 22.49 4.95 22.72
N ASN A 342 21.29 5.55 22.69
CA ASN A 342 20.65 6.07 23.89
C ASN A 342 20.32 4.96 24.91
N SER A 343 19.85 3.80 24.42
CA SER A 343 19.54 2.64 25.27
C SER A 343 20.79 2.08 25.97
N VAL A 344 21.93 2.05 25.29
CA VAL A 344 23.22 1.61 25.88
C VAL A 344 23.65 2.57 27.00
N ARG A 345 23.69 3.87 26.71
CA ARG A 345 24.03 4.90 27.70
C ARG A 345 23.16 4.82 28.96
N LEU A 346 21.84 4.62 28.76
CA LEU A 346 20.91 4.49 29.88
C LEU A 346 21.17 3.24 30.71
N ARG A 347 21.47 2.09 30.11
CA ARG A 347 21.85 0.86 30.82
C ARG A 347 23.12 1.03 31.62
N GLU A 348 24.14 1.65 31.05
CA GLU A 348 25.40 1.94 31.74
C GLU A 348 25.17 2.82 32.96
N SER A 349 24.35 3.88 32.84
CA SER A 349 24.02 4.74 33.98
C SER A 349 23.26 4.01 35.09
N MET A 350 22.33 3.10 34.72
CA MET A 350 21.61 2.27 35.72
C MET A 350 22.55 1.27 36.43
N HIS A 351 23.47 0.66 35.69
CA HIS A 351 24.48 -0.20 36.30
C HIS A 351 25.39 0.56 37.29
N CYS A 352 25.84 1.75 36.92
CA CYS A 352 26.63 2.60 37.84
C CYS A 352 25.84 2.94 39.12
N LEU A 353 24.54 3.25 39.01
CA LEU A 353 23.70 3.55 40.17
C LEU A 353 23.50 2.34 41.09
N LEU A 354 23.42 1.13 40.55
CA LEU A 354 23.33 -0.11 41.34
C LEU A 354 24.59 -0.41 42.11
N TYR A 355 25.77 -0.06 41.59
CA TYR A 355 27.06 -0.23 42.25
C TYR A 355 27.41 0.90 43.23
N THR A 356 26.77 2.07 43.15
CA THR A 356 26.99 3.21 44.04
C THR A 356 25.98 3.32 45.17
N SER A 357 24.94 2.47 45.19
CA SER A 357 24.03 2.38 46.34
C SER A 357 24.72 1.71 47.50
N PRO A 358 24.69 2.29 48.74
CA PRO A 358 25.24 1.63 49.91
C PRO A 358 24.61 0.25 50.10
N SER A 359 25.47 -0.73 50.36
CA SER A 359 24.99 -2.08 50.67
C SER A 359 24.07 -2.03 51.89
N PRO A 360 22.94 -2.77 51.94
CA PRO A 360 22.14 -2.88 53.15
C PRO A 360 22.87 -3.49 54.38
N ARG A 361 24.16 -3.81 54.22
CA ARG A 361 25.01 -4.34 55.30
C ARG A 361 25.81 -3.28 56.05
N ASP A 362 25.73 -2.03 55.62
CA ASP A 362 26.47 -0.90 56.22
C ASP A 362 25.60 -0.02 57.12
N SER A 363 24.44 -0.50 57.55
CA SER A 363 23.55 0.13 58.54
C SER A 363 23.35 -0.74 59.77
#